data_51aaaf97a2972cdeef722eebb6b58015
#
_entry.id   51aaaf97a2972cdeef722eebb6b58015
#
_cell.length_a   1.000
_cell.length_b   1.000
_cell.length_c   1.000
_cell.angle_alpha   90.00
_cell.angle_beta   90.00
_cell.angle_gamma   90.00
#
_symmetry.space_group_name_H-M   'P 1'
#
loop_
_entity.id
_entity.type
_entity.pdbx_description
1 polymer ?
#
loop_
_entity_poly.entity_id
_entity_poly.type
_entity_poly.pdbx_seq_one_letter_code
_entity_poly.pdbx_strand_id
1 'polypeptide(L)'
;MTDQPDLTKLIFGRLTWDAIPFHEPILLITFLMVAVGGVVVLGAITYYKKWGYLWHEWFTSIDHKKIGIMYMILGIVMLLRGFADAIMMRLQQAVAFGDSTGYLPPHHYDQIFTAHGVIMIFFVAMPLVTGLMNYVVPLQIGARDVAFPFLNNFSFWMTTGGVVLVMMSLFVGEFARTGWLAYPPLSGIAQSPDVGVDYYIWALQIAGVGTLLSGVNLLVTIVKMRAPGMSLMRMPIFTWTALCTNVLIVAAFPVLTAVLALLSMDRYVGTNFFTADFGGNAMMYVNLIWIWGHPEVYILILSLIHI
;
A
#
# COMPACT_ATOMS: atom_id res chain seq x y z
N MET A 1 -17.51 1.37 -35.88
CA MET A 1 -18.45 1.49 -34.75
C MET A 1 -17.58 1.65 -33.52
N THR A 2 -17.42 2.87 -33.04
CA THR A 2 -16.70 3.16 -31.82
C THR A 2 -17.59 2.72 -30.67
N ASP A 3 -17.26 1.56 -30.09
CA ASP A 3 -17.88 1.11 -28.84
C ASP A 3 -17.54 2.16 -27.78
N GLN A 4 -18.48 3.04 -27.49
CA GLN A 4 -18.34 3.96 -26.35
C GLN A 4 -18.15 3.09 -25.11
N PRO A 5 -17.15 3.38 -24.26
CA PRO A 5 -16.93 2.60 -23.04
C PRO A 5 -18.21 2.67 -22.19
N ASP A 6 -18.81 1.52 -21.98
CA ASP A 6 -19.98 1.38 -21.13
C ASP A 6 -19.54 1.66 -19.68
N LEU A 7 -19.80 2.88 -19.21
CA LEU A 7 -19.41 3.33 -17.87
C LEU A 7 -20.01 2.46 -16.77
N THR A 8 -21.10 1.74 -17.04
CA THR A 8 -21.68 0.79 -16.07
C THR A 8 -20.80 -0.46 -15.89
N LYS A 9 -19.95 -0.78 -16.87
CA LYS A 9 -18.98 -1.89 -16.79
C LYS A 9 -17.69 -1.51 -16.07
N LEU A 10 -17.46 -0.22 -15.79
CA LEU A 10 -16.19 0.27 -15.28
C LEU A 10 -15.90 -0.15 -13.84
N ILE A 11 -16.89 -0.18 -12.96
CA ILE A 11 -16.69 -0.49 -11.54
C ILE A 11 -17.35 -1.82 -11.15
N PHE A 12 -18.58 -2.07 -11.60
CA PHE A 12 -19.36 -3.25 -11.21
C PHE A 12 -19.38 -4.37 -12.26
N GLY A 13 -19.15 -4.08 -13.54
CA GLY A 13 -19.23 -5.06 -14.61
C GLY A 13 -18.05 -6.04 -14.66
N ARG A 14 -16.97 -5.80 -13.92
CA ARG A 14 -15.82 -6.71 -13.79
C ARG A 14 -15.88 -7.54 -12.50
N LEU A 15 -16.74 -7.20 -11.55
CA LEU A 15 -17.03 -7.95 -10.34
C LEU A 15 -18.31 -8.77 -10.58
N THR A 16 -18.14 -9.95 -11.13
CA THR A 16 -19.21 -10.95 -11.29
C THR A 16 -19.20 -11.90 -10.10
N TRP A 17 -20.24 -12.73 -9.95
CA TRP A 17 -20.27 -13.77 -8.93
C TRP A 17 -19.12 -14.77 -9.08
N ASP A 18 -18.64 -14.98 -10.31
CA ASP A 18 -17.48 -15.83 -10.60
C ASP A 18 -16.17 -15.25 -10.08
N ALA A 19 -16.14 -13.96 -9.75
CA ALA A 19 -15.00 -13.31 -9.09
C ALA A 19 -14.81 -13.77 -7.62
N ILE A 20 -15.78 -14.48 -7.04
CA ILE A 20 -15.64 -15.09 -5.73
C ILE A 20 -15.09 -16.51 -5.93
N PRO A 21 -13.85 -16.80 -5.51
CA PRO A 21 -13.13 -18.02 -5.88
C PRO A 21 -13.57 -19.27 -5.07
N PHE A 22 -14.85 -19.58 -5.06
CA PHE A 22 -15.38 -20.78 -4.37
C PHE A 22 -14.85 -22.10 -4.94
N HIS A 23 -14.37 -22.07 -6.16
CA HIS A 23 -13.82 -23.25 -6.86
C HIS A 23 -12.33 -23.48 -6.55
N GLU A 24 -11.66 -22.54 -5.88
CA GLU A 24 -10.25 -22.65 -5.51
C GLU A 24 -10.09 -22.96 -4.00
N PRO A 25 -9.71 -24.21 -3.61
CA PRO A 25 -9.66 -24.63 -2.21
C PRO A 25 -8.75 -23.75 -1.34
N ILE A 26 -7.62 -23.31 -1.87
CA ILE A 26 -6.63 -22.51 -1.12
C ILE A 26 -7.20 -21.13 -0.78
N LEU A 27 -7.83 -20.46 -1.74
CA LEU A 27 -8.46 -19.17 -1.52
C LEU A 27 -9.66 -19.29 -0.59
N LEU A 28 -10.46 -20.34 -0.74
CA LEU A 28 -11.58 -20.61 0.16
C LEU A 28 -11.13 -20.84 1.61
N ILE A 29 -10.06 -21.60 1.82
CA ILE A 29 -9.48 -21.83 3.16
C ILE A 29 -8.97 -20.50 3.73
N THR A 30 -8.25 -19.71 2.94
CA THR A 30 -7.76 -18.38 3.36
C THR A 30 -8.91 -17.46 3.73
N PHE A 31 -9.96 -17.41 2.91
CA PHE A 31 -11.18 -16.64 3.19
C PHE A 31 -11.80 -17.06 4.52
N LEU A 32 -12.01 -18.37 4.73
CA LEU A 32 -12.60 -18.90 5.96
C LEU A 32 -11.75 -18.58 7.19
N MET A 33 -10.42 -18.71 7.10
CA MET A 33 -9.52 -18.37 8.20
C MET A 33 -9.61 -16.89 8.58
N VAL A 34 -9.61 -15.99 7.61
CA VAL A 34 -9.71 -14.54 7.87
C VAL A 34 -11.12 -14.16 8.35
N ALA A 35 -12.15 -14.74 7.78
CA ALA A 35 -13.54 -14.52 8.22
C ALA A 35 -13.74 -14.98 9.68
N VAL A 36 -13.31 -16.21 10.02
CA VAL A 36 -13.38 -16.73 11.38
C VAL A 36 -12.54 -15.88 12.34
N GLY A 37 -11.31 -15.53 11.96
CA GLY A 37 -10.44 -14.64 12.75
C GLY A 37 -11.10 -13.28 12.99
N GLY A 38 -11.68 -12.69 11.95
CA GLY A 38 -12.44 -11.44 12.05
C GLY A 38 -13.63 -11.54 13.00
N VAL A 39 -14.44 -12.59 12.88
CA VAL A 39 -15.58 -12.83 13.76
C VAL A 39 -15.13 -13.01 15.21
N VAL A 40 -14.05 -13.75 15.46
CA VAL A 40 -13.48 -13.94 16.81
C VAL A 40 -13.02 -12.61 17.40
N VAL A 41 -12.27 -11.79 16.65
CA VAL A 41 -11.80 -10.48 17.11
C VAL A 41 -12.97 -9.53 17.38
N LEU A 42 -13.91 -9.40 16.44
CA LEU A 42 -15.10 -8.55 16.60
C LEU A 42 -15.98 -9.03 17.76
N GLY A 43 -16.14 -10.34 17.89
CA GLY A 43 -16.86 -10.96 19.01
C GLY A 43 -16.19 -10.66 20.36
N ALA A 44 -14.87 -10.79 20.44
CA ALA A 44 -14.12 -10.45 21.65
C ALA A 44 -14.24 -8.95 22.01
N ILE A 45 -14.07 -8.04 21.04
CA ILE A 45 -14.24 -6.60 21.26
C ILE A 45 -15.64 -6.29 21.78
N THR A 46 -16.66 -6.93 21.21
CA THR A 46 -18.06 -6.77 21.62
C THR A 46 -18.32 -7.34 23.01
N TYR A 47 -17.83 -8.55 23.29
CA TYR A 47 -17.97 -9.21 24.57
C TYR A 47 -17.34 -8.41 25.71
N TYR A 48 -16.11 -7.89 25.50
CA TYR A 48 -15.41 -7.05 26.47
C TYR A 48 -15.87 -5.58 26.44
N LYS A 49 -16.85 -5.22 25.63
CA LYS A 49 -17.42 -3.85 25.51
C LYS A 49 -16.35 -2.78 25.21
N LYS A 50 -15.37 -3.11 24.37
CA LYS A 50 -14.21 -2.24 24.08
C LYS A 50 -14.43 -1.28 22.91
N TRP A 51 -15.57 -1.29 22.24
CA TRP A 51 -15.83 -0.43 21.08
C TRP A 51 -15.67 1.05 21.38
N GLY A 52 -16.26 1.55 22.50
CA GLY A 52 -16.11 2.96 22.88
C GLY A 52 -14.66 3.36 23.15
N TYR A 53 -13.90 2.48 23.83
CA TYR A 53 -12.49 2.68 24.08
C TYR A 53 -11.68 2.76 22.78
N LEU A 54 -11.87 1.80 21.86
CA LEU A 54 -11.17 1.79 20.57
C LEU A 54 -11.51 3.02 19.74
N TRP A 55 -12.79 3.40 19.72
CA TRP A 55 -13.22 4.57 18.94
C TRP A 55 -12.60 5.85 19.46
N HIS A 56 -12.75 6.16 20.74
CA HIS A 56 -12.32 7.44 21.30
C HIS A 56 -10.82 7.53 21.57
N GLU A 57 -10.19 6.42 21.97
CA GLU A 57 -8.77 6.45 22.35
C GLU A 57 -7.81 6.16 21.19
N TRP A 58 -8.27 5.44 20.16
CA TRP A 58 -7.42 5.00 19.06
C TRP A 58 -7.89 5.51 17.70
N PHE A 59 -9.06 5.13 17.24
CA PHE A 59 -9.49 5.39 15.86
C PHE A 59 -9.66 6.87 15.53
N THR A 60 -10.08 7.68 16.48
CA THR A 60 -10.24 9.13 16.34
C THR A 60 -9.13 9.92 17.04
N SER A 61 -8.10 9.27 17.54
CA SER A 61 -6.98 9.91 18.21
C SER A 61 -6.20 10.83 17.28
N ILE A 62 -5.82 11.99 17.77
CA ILE A 62 -4.95 12.93 17.08
C ILE A 62 -3.54 12.92 17.66
N ASP A 63 -3.27 12.17 18.72
CA ASP A 63 -1.95 12.03 19.35
C ASP A 63 -0.98 11.29 18.42
N HIS A 64 0.12 11.94 18.07
CA HIS A 64 1.14 11.39 17.17
C HIS A 64 1.72 10.04 17.63
N LYS A 65 1.79 9.80 18.95
CA LYS A 65 2.31 8.53 19.51
C LYS A 65 1.34 7.38 19.24
N LYS A 66 0.04 7.61 19.46
CA LYS A 66 -1.00 6.61 19.19
C LYS A 66 -1.08 6.31 17.70
N ILE A 67 -1.04 7.34 16.85
CA ILE A 67 -1.04 7.18 15.40
C ILE A 67 0.21 6.44 14.94
N GLY A 68 1.39 6.77 15.48
CA GLY A 68 2.63 6.05 15.20
C GLY A 68 2.54 4.56 15.56
N ILE A 69 1.97 4.23 16.73
CA ILE A 69 1.72 2.84 17.13
C ILE A 69 0.73 2.15 16.18
N MET A 70 -0.35 2.82 15.78
CA MET A 70 -1.32 2.26 14.82
C MET A 70 -0.66 1.94 13.48
N TYR A 71 0.21 2.81 12.96
CA TYR A 71 1.00 2.53 11.76
C TYR A 71 1.91 1.31 11.94
N MET A 72 2.61 1.20 13.08
CA MET A 72 3.48 0.05 13.34
C MET A 72 2.68 -1.26 13.46
N ILE A 73 1.54 -1.25 14.13
CA ILE A 73 0.65 -2.42 14.23
C ILE A 73 0.15 -2.82 12.83
N LEU A 74 -0.29 -1.85 12.01
CA LEU A 74 -0.71 -2.10 10.64
C LEU A 74 0.41 -2.77 9.83
N GLY A 75 1.63 -2.23 9.92
CA GLY A 75 2.82 -2.80 9.27
C GLY A 75 3.10 -4.23 9.72
N ILE A 76 2.98 -4.54 11.03
CA ILE A 76 3.18 -5.89 11.56
C ILE A 76 2.09 -6.86 11.07
N VAL A 77 0.83 -6.44 11.04
CA VAL A 77 -0.27 -7.26 10.50
C VAL A 77 -0.02 -7.59 9.03
N MET A 78 0.40 -6.61 8.25
CA MET A 78 0.72 -6.82 6.84
C MET A 78 2.01 -7.64 6.64
N LEU A 79 2.97 -7.55 7.57
CA LEU A 79 4.15 -8.41 7.57
C LEU A 79 3.77 -9.89 7.73
N LEU A 80 2.86 -10.22 8.63
CA LEU A 80 2.36 -11.59 8.80
C LEU A 80 1.70 -12.10 7.50
N ARG A 81 0.95 -11.24 6.81
CA ARG A 81 0.35 -11.58 5.51
C ARG A 81 1.43 -11.79 4.44
N GLY A 82 2.36 -10.85 4.29
CA GLY A 82 3.47 -10.96 3.32
C GLY A 82 4.38 -12.16 3.61
N PHE A 83 4.59 -12.50 4.88
CA PHE A 83 5.32 -13.69 5.29
C PHE A 83 4.61 -15.00 4.85
N ALA A 84 3.29 -15.05 5.00
CA ALA A 84 2.51 -16.20 4.51
C ALA A 84 2.66 -16.36 2.98
N ASP A 85 2.59 -15.26 2.22
CA ASP A 85 2.82 -15.28 0.78
C ASP A 85 4.22 -15.80 0.41
N ALA A 86 5.25 -15.36 1.13
CA ALA A 86 6.62 -15.82 0.93
C ALA A 86 6.77 -17.32 1.17
N ILE A 87 6.17 -17.85 2.26
CA ILE A 87 6.17 -19.29 2.54
C ILE A 87 5.47 -20.06 1.42
N MET A 88 4.30 -19.61 0.98
CA MET A 88 3.55 -20.27 -0.10
C MET A 88 4.39 -20.36 -1.39
N MET A 89 5.04 -19.25 -1.79
CA MET A 89 5.91 -19.23 -2.95
C MET A 89 7.11 -20.19 -2.80
N ARG A 90 7.76 -20.20 -1.64
CA ARG A 90 8.92 -21.07 -1.38
C ARG A 90 8.55 -22.53 -1.32
N LEU A 91 7.40 -22.87 -0.73
CA LEU A 91 6.89 -24.25 -0.74
C LEU A 91 6.57 -24.70 -2.17
N GLN A 92 5.94 -23.83 -2.98
CA GLN A 92 5.69 -24.12 -4.39
C GLN A 92 7.01 -24.44 -5.12
N GLN A 93 8.02 -23.60 -4.96
CA GLN A 93 9.33 -23.83 -5.58
C GLN A 93 10.02 -25.11 -5.11
N ALA A 94 9.83 -25.48 -3.84
CA ALA A 94 10.43 -26.68 -3.27
C ALA A 94 9.78 -27.99 -3.76
N VAL A 95 8.46 -27.97 -4.00
CA VAL A 95 7.70 -29.16 -4.42
C VAL A 95 7.51 -29.26 -5.94
N ALA A 96 7.69 -28.19 -6.68
CA ALA A 96 7.68 -28.16 -8.14
C ALA A 96 9.05 -28.60 -8.68
N PHE A 97 9.29 -29.91 -8.60
CA PHE A 97 10.55 -30.54 -9.02
C PHE A 97 10.28 -31.79 -9.88
N GLY A 98 11.10 -31.99 -10.93
CA GLY A 98 10.90 -33.09 -11.87
C GLY A 98 9.58 -32.96 -12.62
N ASP A 99 8.75 -33.98 -12.57
CA ASP A 99 7.44 -34.02 -13.23
C ASP A 99 6.33 -33.38 -12.39
N SER A 100 6.62 -32.91 -11.17
CA SER A 100 5.64 -32.25 -10.31
C SER A 100 5.48 -30.78 -10.66
N THR A 101 4.24 -30.35 -10.93
CA THR A 101 3.89 -28.94 -11.14
C THR A 101 3.75 -28.14 -9.84
N GLY A 102 3.91 -28.82 -8.69
CA GLY A 102 3.66 -28.21 -7.38
C GLY A 102 2.17 -28.19 -7.00
N TYR A 103 1.82 -27.33 -6.04
CA TYR A 103 0.45 -27.25 -5.48
C TYR A 103 -0.31 -25.98 -5.87
N LEU A 104 0.40 -24.93 -6.35
CA LEU A 104 -0.23 -23.68 -6.78
C LEU A 104 -0.40 -23.64 -8.30
N PRO A 105 -1.61 -23.30 -8.80
CA PRO A 105 -1.78 -22.95 -10.19
C PRO A 105 -0.90 -21.75 -10.58
N PRO A 106 -0.36 -21.69 -11.82
CA PRO A 106 0.53 -20.60 -12.25
C PRO A 106 -0.06 -19.20 -12.05
N HIS A 107 -1.33 -19.02 -12.41
CA HIS A 107 -2.01 -17.73 -12.27
C HIS A 107 -2.13 -17.29 -10.80
N HIS A 108 -2.31 -18.23 -9.88
CA HIS A 108 -2.35 -17.93 -8.45
C HIS A 108 -0.96 -17.60 -7.91
N TYR A 109 0.08 -18.30 -8.38
CA TYR A 109 1.46 -17.98 -8.03
C TYR A 109 1.83 -16.55 -8.43
N ASP A 110 1.46 -16.11 -9.64
CA ASP A 110 1.74 -14.76 -10.12
C ASP A 110 1.01 -13.68 -9.31
N GLN A 111 -0.20 -13.97 -8.85
CA GLN A 111 -0.94 -13.06 -7.93
C GLN A 111 -0.25 -12.94 -6.57
N ILE A 112 0.16 -14.06 -5.97
CA ILE A 112 0.87 -14.09 -4.70
C ILE A 112 2.22 -13.37 -4.82
N PHE A 113 2.93 -13.58 -5.92
CA PHE A 113 4.20 -12.91 -6.19
C PHE A 113 4.04 -11.39 -6.26
N THR A 114 3.04 -10.92 -6.98
CA THR A 114 2.72 -9.49 -7.08
C THR A 114 2.26 -8.94 -5.73
N ALA A 115 1.34 -9.63 -5.05
CA ALA A 115 0.81 -9.22 -3.75
C ALA A 115 1.91 -9.14 -2.69
N HIS A 116 2.79 -10.14 -2.62
CA HIS A 116 3.93 -10.13 -1.71
C HIS A 116 4.80 -8.88 -1.90
N GLY A 117 5.21 -8.59 -3.15
CA GLY A 117 6.04 -7.42 -3.44
C GLY A 117 5.36 -6.10 -3.06
N VAL A 118 4.10 -5.94 -3.41
CA VAL A 118 3.30 -4.75 -3.06
C VAL A 118 3.14 -4.61 -1.54
N ILE A 119 2.81 -5.70 -0.85
CA ILE A 119 2.61 -5.70 0.60
C ILE A 119 3.92 -5.34 1.32
N MET A 120 5.03 -5.96 0.97
CA MET A 120 6.29 -5.77 1.68
C MET A 120 6.82 -4.33 1.55
N ILE A 121 6.66 -3.71 0.39
CA ILE A 121 7.15 -2.35 0.15
C ILE A 121 6.16 -1.31 0.69
N PHE A 122 4.91 -1.32 0.22
CA PHE A 122 3.96 -0.25 0.49
C PHE A 122 3.21 -0.39 1.82
N PHE A 123 3.02 -1.61 2.31
CA PHE A 123 2.15 -1.88 3.46
C PHE A 123 2.87 -2.50 4.67
N VAL A 124 4.16 -2.82 4.53
CA VAL A 124 5.03 -3.20 5.65
C VAL A 124 6.07 -2.12 5.88
N ALA A 125 6.99 -1.93 4.95
CA ALA A 125 8.13 -1.03 5.14
C ALA A 125 7.68 0.42 5.35
N MET A 126 6.81 0.95 4.49
CA MET A 126 6.34 2.33 4.59
C MET A 126 5.55 2.61 5.89
N PRO A 127 4.57 1.81 6.32
CA PRO A 127 3.90 2.03 7.60
C PRO A 127 4.82 1.91 8.81
N LEU A 128 5.78 0.97 8.82
CA LEU A 128 6.73 0.85 9.93
C LEU A 128 7.61 2.09 10.04
N VAL A 129 8.17 2.56 8.93
CA VAL A 129 8.98 3.79 8.89
C VAL A 129 8.16 5.01 9.28
N THR A 130 6.96 5.17 8.70
CA THR A 130 6.06 6.28 9.02
C THR A 130 5.65 6.27 10.48
N GLY A 131 5.36 5.08 11.04
CA GLY A 131 5.03 4.89 12.45
C GLY A 131 6.17 5.31 13.37
N LEU A 132 7.39 4.88 13.08
CA LEU A 132 8.59 5.27 13.82
C LEU A 132 8.83 6.78 13.76
N MET A 133 8.76 7.38 12.56
CA MET A 133 8.92 8.83 12.42
C MET A 133 7.86 9.61 13.20
N ASN A 134 6.59 9.20 13.11
CA ASN A 134 5.50 9.82 13.87
C ASN A 134 5.72 9.73 15.39
N TYR A 135 6.20 8.60 15.86
CA TYR A 135 6.43 8.40 17.31
C TYR A 135 7.66 9.18 17.80
N VAL A 136 8.79 9.05 17.11
CA VAL A 136 10.10 9.48 17.60
C VAL A 136 10.42 10.94 17.28
N VAL A 137 10.11 11.42 16.08
CA VAL A 137 10.54 12.75 15.60
C VAL A 137 10.02 13.89 16.48
N PRO A 138 8.72 14.00 16.82
CA PRO A 138 8.24 15.08 17.68
C PRO A 138 8.91 15.06 19.05
N LEU A 139 9.16 13.87 19.61
CA LEU A 139 9.87 13.73 20.90
C LEU A 139 11.31 14.22 20.81
N GLN A 140 12.03 13.88 19.76
CA GLN A 140 13.43 14.29 19.55
C GLN A 140 13.60 15.79 19.36
N ILE A 141 12.65 16.46 18.72
CA ILE A 141 12.71 17.90 18.50
C ILE A 141 12.07 18.72 19.64
N GLY A 142 11.49 18.05 20.64
CA GLY A 142 10.81 18.70 21.77
C GLY A 142 9.45 19.31 21.39
N ALA A 143 8.84 18.85 20.31
CA ALA A 143 7.48 19.25 19.92
C ALA A 143 6.44 18.48 20.74
N ARG A 144 5.35 19.16 21.13
CA ARG A 144 4.25 18.51 21.84
C ARG A 144 3.47 17.54 20.97
N ASP A 145 3.32 17.86 19.69
CA ASP A 145 2.62 17.07 18.68
C ASP A 145 3.17 17.41 17.29
N VAL A 146 2.68 16.75 16.24
CA VAL A 146 2.94 17.11 14.84
C VAL A 146 2.23 18.42 14.46
N ALA A 147 2.65 19.04 13.36
CA ALA A 147 2.12 20.35 12.92
C ALA A 147 0.62 20.29 12.61
N PHE A 148 0.15 19.17 12.02
CA PHE A 148 -1.25 18.98 11.61
C PHE A 148 -1.81 17.66 12.16
N PRO A 149 -2.27 17.61 13.43
CA PRO A 149 -2.68 16.36 14.08
C PRO A 149 -3.85 15.66 13.38
N PHE A 150 -4.85 16.41 12.93
CA PHE A 150 -5.97 15.85 12.16
C PHE A 150 -5.52 15.21 10.84
N LEU A 151 -4.63 15.90 10.11
CA LEU A 151 -4.07 15.40 8.87
C LEU A 151 -3.28 14.10 9.08
N ASN A 152 -2.63 13.96 10.25
CA ASN A 152 -1.91 12.76 10.64
C ASN A 152 -2.83 11.56 10.81
N ASN A 153 -3.95 11.73 11.50
CA ASN A 153 -4.96 10.68 11.63
C ASN A 153 -5.58 10.32 10.26
N PHE A 154 -5.90 11.33 9.46
CA PHE A 154 -6.44 11.13 8.12
C PHE A 154 -5.48 10.34 7.21
N SER A 155 -4.18 10.66 7.25
CA SER A 155 -3.16 9.93 6.47
C SER A 155 -3.06 8.45 6.86
N PHE A 156 -3.19 8.13 8.14
CA PHE A 156 -3.26 6.74 8.61
C PHE A 156 -4.48 6.01 8.03
N TRP A 157 -5.65 6.63 8.05
CA TRP A 157 -6.86 6.00 7.50
C TRP A 157 -6.83 5.85 5.99
N MET A 158 -6.19 6.77 5.26
CA MET A 158 -5.93 6.62 3.82
C MET A 158 -5.03 5.39 3.57
N THR A 159 -3.93 5.25 4.31
CA THR A 159 -3.05 4.08 4.20
C THR A 159 -3.80 2.78 4.52
N THR A 160 -4.62 2.78 5.57
CA THR A 160 -5.47 1.64 5.96
C THR A 160 -6.49 1.31 4.86
N GLY A 161 -7.07 2.32 4.20
CA GLY A 161 -7.95 2.13 3.04
C GLY A 161 -7.26 1.37 1.90
N GLY A 162 -6.01 1.70 1.60
CA GLY A 162 -5.19 0.96 0.63
C GLY A 162 -4.95 -0.49 1.06
N VAL A 163 -4.64 -0.72 2.35
CA VAL A 163 -4.54 -2.09 2.92
C VAL A 163 -5.83 -2.88 2.74
N VAL A 164 -6.97 -2.27 3.04
CA VAL A 164 -8.29 -2.93 2.89
C VAL A 164 -8.50 -3.37 1.44
N LEU A 165 -8.18 -2.54 0.45
CA LEU A 165 -8.32 -2.91 -0.97
C LEU A 165 -7.43 -4.09 -1.36
N VAL A 166 -6.16 -4.11 -0.91
CA VAL A 166 -5.27 -5.26 -1.15
C VAL A 166 -5.81 -6.52 -0.48
N MET A 167 -6.34 -6.41 0.73
CA MET A 167 -6.90 -7.57 1.44
C MET A 167 -8.23 -8.04 0.82
N MET A 168 -9.06 -7.12 0.33
CA MET A 168 -10.32 -7.48 -0.34
C MET A 168 -10.09 -8.26 -1.62
N SER A 169 -9.02 -7.99 -2.35
CA SER A 169 -8.68 -8.73 -3.58
C SER A 169 -8.44 -10.23 -3.36
N LEU A 170 -8.21 -10.66 -2.11
CA LEU A 170 -8.12 -12.08 -1.75
C LEU A 170 -9.48 -12.78 -1.69
N PHE A 171 -10.57 -12.03 -1.57
CA PHE A 171 -11.91 -12.57 -1.34
C PHE A 171 -12.86 -12.30 -2.50
N VAL A 172 -12.65 -11.16 -3.16
CA VAL A 172 -13.54 -10.68 -4.22
C VAL A 172 -12.70 -10.25 -5.41
N GLY A 173 -12.74 -11.04 -6.45
CA GLY A 173 -11.89 -10.85 -7.62
C GLY A 173 -10.47 -11.39 -7.40
N GLU A 174 -9.62 -11.12 -8.36
CA GLU A 174 -8.22 -11.52 -8.36
C GLU A 174 -7.32 -10.33 -8.06
N PHE A 175 -6.09 -10.57 -7.58
CA PHE A 175 -5.08 -9.52 -7.52
C PHE A 175 -4.29 -9.46 -8.84
N ALA A 176 -3.50 -8.39 -9.04
CA ALA A 176 -2.70 -8.20 -10.24
C ALA A 176 -1.66 -9.33 -10.42
N ARG A 177 -1.43 -9.73 -11.67
CA ARG A 177 -0.42 -10.72 -12.09
C ARG A 177 0.73 -10.08 -12.85
N THR A 178 1.12 -8.87 -12.44
CA THR A 178 1.99 -7.96 -13.21
C THR A 178 3.34 -7.72 -12.59
N GLY A 179 3.63 -8.35 -11.44
CA GLY A 179 4.71 -7.93 -10.57
C GLY A 179 4.35 -6.61 -9.84
N TRP A 180 5.13 -6.25 -8.84
CA TRP A 180 4.84 -5.12 -7.96
C TRP A 180 4.93 -3.72 -8.63
N LEU A 181 5.58 -3.63 -9.80
CA LEU A 181 5.70 -2.39 -10.57
C LEU A 181 4.63 -2.22 -11.66
N ALA A 182 3.87 -3.26 -11.98
CA ALA A 182 2.77 -3.25 -12.94
C ALA A 182 3.10 -2.61 -14.30
N TYR A 183 4.18 -3.07 -14.95
CA TYR A 183 4.59 -2.54 -16.24
C TYR A 183 3.59 -2.81 -17.37
N PRO A 184 3.25 -1.79 -18.17
CA PRO A 184 2.60 -2.02 -19.46
C PRO A 184 3.56 -2.79 -20.42
N PRO A 185 3.04 -3.59 -21.35
CA PRO A 185 1.61 -3.79 -21.66
C PRO A 185 0.87 -4.76 -20.72
N LEU A 186 1.58 -5.50 -19.86
CA LEU A 186 1.00 -6.54 -19.01
C LEU A 186 -0.10 -6.01 -18.08
N SER A 187 0.05 -4.79 -17.55
CA SER A 187 -0.96 -4.12 -16.72
C SER A 187 -2.10 -3.46 -17.52
N GLY A 188 -1.99 -3.45 -18.85
CA GLY A 188 -3.03 -2.92 -19.73
C GLY A 188 -4.29 -3.80 -19.77
N ILE A 189 -5.39 -3.22 -20.24
CA ILE A 189 -6.69 -3.90 -20.29
C ILE A 189 -6.71 -5.11 -21.21
N ALA A 190 -5.87 -5.12 -22.25
CA ALA A 190 -5.80 -6.22 -23.20
C ALA A 190 -5.19 -7.50 -22.60
N GLN A 191 -4.19 -7.38 -21.73
CA GLN A 191 -3.49 -8.51 -21.09
C GLN A 191 -4.03 -8.82 -19.70
N SER A 192 -4.57 -7.84 -19.00
CA SER A 192 -5.16 -7.98 -17.67
C SER A 192 -6.55 -7.33 -17.63
N PRO A 193 -7.58 -7.99 -18.25
CA PRO A 193 -8.93 -7.44 -18.35
C PRO A 193 -9.70 -7.50 -17.02
N ASP A 194 -9.25 -8.32 -16.07
CA ASP A 194 -9.84 -8.49 -14.76
C ASP A 194 -9.61 -7.28 -13.83
N VAL A 195 -10.22 -7.35 -12.64
CA VAL A 195 -10.17 -6.27 -11.63
C VAL A 195 -8.86 -6.24 -10.85
N GLY A 196 -7.97 -7.21 -11.01
CA GLY A 196 -6.77 -7.33 -10.20
C GLY A 196 -5.84 -6.12 -10.26
N VAL A 197 -5.59 -5.60 -11.48
CA VAL A 197 -4.77 -4.40 -11.67
C VAL A 197 -5.47 -3.15 -11.11
N ASP A 198 -6.80 -3.12 -11.12
CA ASP A 198 -7.56 -2.00 -10.57
C ASP A 198 -7.43 -1.93 -9.05
N TYR A 199 -7.44 -3.08 -8.34
CA TYR A 199 -7.11 -3.14 -6.92
C TYR A 199 -5.70 -2.63 -6.63
N TYR A 200 -4.71 -3.04 -7.44
CA TYR A 200 -3.34 -2.55 -7.33
C TYR A 200 -3.28 -1.02 -7.45
N ILE A 201 -3.86 -0.46 -8.52
CA ILE A 201 -3.83 0.98 -8.78
C ILE A 201 -4.47 1.75 -7.62
N TRP A 202 -5.70 1.41 -7.24
CA TRP A 202 -6.44 2.16 -6.25
C TRP A 202 -5.87 2.00 -4.84
N ALA A 203 -5.37 0.82 -4.49
CA ALA A 203 -4.69 0.62 -3.22
C ALA A 203 -3.47 1.54 -3.08
N LEU A 204 -2.64 1.62 -4.12
CA LEU A 204 -1.45 2.47 -4.14
C LEU A 204 -1.79 3.96 -4.23
N GLN A 205 -2.83 4.34 -4.99
CA GLN A 205 -3.28 5.74 -5.07
C GLN A 205 -3.73 6.25 -3.71
N ILE A 206 -4.60 5.51 -3.04
CA ILE A 206 -5.13 5.92 -1.74
C ILE A 206 -4.02 5.93 -0.68
N ALA A 207 -3.20 4.88 -0.59
CA ALA A 207 -2.09 4.82 0.35
C ALA A 207 -1.01 5.86 0.03
N GLY A 208 -0.74 6.12 -1.26
CA GLY A 208 0.23 7.11 -1.71
C GLY A 208 -0.16 8.54 -1.31
N VAL A 209 -1.44 8.89 -1.42
CA VAL A 209 -1.95 10.16 -0.89
C VAL A 209 -1.76 10.22 0.63
N GLY A 210 -2.07 9.15 1.37
CA GLY A 210 -1.82 9.06 2.81
C GLY A 210 -0.35 9.31 3.16
N THR A 211 0.57 8.67 2.45
CA THR A 211 2.01 8.84 2.64
C THR A 211 2.46 10.27 2.35
N LEU A 212 1.97 10.87 1.26
CA LEU A 212 2.27 12.26 0.91
C LEU A 212 1.84 13.23 2.01
N LEU A 213 0.64 13.05 2.56
CA LEU A 213 0.12 13.87 3.65
C LEU A 213 0.95 13.73 4.93
N SER A 214 1.38 12.51 5.28
CA SER A 214 2.34 12.29 6.37
C SER A 214 3.67 12.99 6.12
N GLY A 215 4.19 12.91 4.88
CA GLY A 215 5.44 13.55 4.48
C GLY A 215 5.39 15.07 4.66
N VAL A 216 4.34 15.71 4.15
CA VAL A 216 4.12 17.16 4.35
C VAL A 216 4.03 17.52 5.82
N ASN A 217 3.28 16.75 6.60
CA ASN A 217 3.09 17.01 8.03
C ASN A 217 4.40 16.94 8.81
N LEU A 218 5.17 15.85 8.65
CA LEU A 218 6.45 15.68 9.34
C LEU A 218 7.50 16.69 8.86
N LEU A 219 7.52 17.03 7.58
CA LEU A 219 8.40 18.06 7.03
C LEU A 219 8.14 19.41 7.74
N VAL A 220 6.88 19.85 7.81
CA VAL A 220 6.51 21.10 8.50
C VAL A 220 6.82 21.01 9.99
N THR A 221 6.54 19.88 10.63
CA THR A 221 6.85 19.64 12.05
C THR A 221 8.34 19.84 12.33
N ILE A 222 9.21 19.19 11.56
CA ILE A 222 10.67 19.31 11.74
C ILE A 222 11.15 20.73 11.46
N VAL A 223 10.63 21.40 10.44
CA VAL A 223 11.11 22.74 10.06
C VAL A 223 10.62 23.83 11.03
N LYS A 224 9.37 23.72 11.52
CA LYS A 224 8.70 24.82 12.25
C LYS A 224 8.58 24.62 13.77
N MET A 225 8.63 23.37 14.26
CA MET A 225 8.27 23.06 15.65
C MET A 225 9.43 22.59 16.51
N ARG A 226 10.67 22.84 16.08
CA ARG A 226 11.85 22.53 16.90
C ARG A 226 11.87 23.37 18.19
N ALA A 227 12.35 22.76 19.27
CA ALA A 227 12.56 23.44 20.53
C ALA A 227 13.44 24.69 20.37
N PRO A 228 13.22 25.74 21.18
CA PRO A 228 14.03 26.95 21.16
C PRO A 228 15.53 26.62 21.30
N GLY A 229 16.36 27.18 20.44
CA GLY A 229 17.81 26.91 20.39
C GLY A 229 18.25 25.66 19.62
N MET A 230 17.33 24.84 19.16
CA MET A 230 17.64 23.70 18.30
C MET A 230 17.75 24.15 16.83
N SER A 231 18.96 24.45 16.38
CA SER A 231 19.25 24.68 14.96
C SER A 231 19.24 23.35 14.19
N LEU A 232 19.19 23.41 12.86
CA LEU A 232 19.22 22.20 12.01
C LEU A 232 20.41 21.29 12.36
N MET A 233 21.61 21.86 12.53
CA MET A 233 22.82 21.09 12.83
C MET A 233 22.88 20.53 14.28
N ARG A 234 21.91 20.88 15.14
CA ARG A 234 21.79 20.33 16.49
C ARG A 234 20.70 19.28 16.63
N MET A 235 20.01 18.95 15.53
CA MET A 235 19.02 17.88 15.53
C MET A 235 19.71 16.52 15.66
N PRO A 236 19.05 15.54 16.31
CA PRO A 236 19.48 14.14 16.27
C PRO A 236 19.54 13.61 14.85
N ILE A 237 20.43 12.65 14.62
CA ILE A 237 20.67 12.05 13.29
C ILE A 237 19.38 11.45 12.71
N PHE A 238 18.58 10.74 13.51
CA PHE A 238 17.30 10.19 13.05
C PHE A 238 16.33 11.30 12.57
N THR A 239 16.27 12.44 13.27
CA THR A 239 15.46 13.57 12.80
C THR A 239 15.99 14.16 11.49
N TRP A 240 17.32 14.17 11.28
CA TRP A 240 17.93 14.59 10.01
C TRP A 240 17.55 13.65 8.87
N THR A 241 17.66 12.36 9.07
CA THR A 241 17.29 11.37 8.05
C THR A 241 15.78 11.40 7.78
N ALA A 242 14.96 11.58 8.82
CA ALA A 242 13.52 11.82 8.66
C ALA A 242 13.21 13.09 7.84
N LEU A 243 13.97 14.17 8.04
CA LEU A 243 13.83 15.39 7.21
C LEU A 243 14.09 15.09 5.74
N CYS A 244 15.22 14.45 5.43
CA CYS A 244 15.57 14.07 4.06
C CYS A 244 14.53 13.11 3.45
N THR A 245 14.10 12.11 4.20
CA THR A 245 13.04 11.17 3.82
C THR A 245 11.75 11.91 3.43
N ASN A 246 11.29 12.85 4.25
CA ASN A 246 10.05 13.57 3.97
C ASN A 246 10.17 14.54 2.79
N VAL A 247 11.35 15.09 2.52
CA VAL A 247 11.62 15.85 1.28
C VAL A 247 11.48 14.94 0.07
N LEU A 248 12.04 13.73 0.10
CA LEU A 248 11.91 12.75 -0.99
C LEU A 248 10.46 12.31 -1.18
N ILE A 249 9.71 12.06 -0.10
CA ILE A 249 8.28 11.72 -0.16
C ILE A 249 7.51 12.81 -0.90
N VAL A 250 7.67 14.06 -0.51
CA VAL A 250 6.94 15.19 -1.11
C VAL A 250 7.31 15.39 -2.59
N ALA A 251 8.55 15.09 -2.98
CA ALA A 251 9.00 15.21 -4.36
C ALA A 251 8.56 14.02 -5.25
N ALA A 252 8.63 12.78 -4.74
CA ALA A 252 8.50 11.56 -5.54
C ALA A 252 7.06 11.02 -5.61
N PHE A 253 6.29 11.06 -4.52
CA PHE A 253 4.93 10.48 -4.48
C PHE A 253 3.93 11.15 -5.46
N PRO A 254 3.97 12.45 -5.75
CA PRO A 254 3.14 13.01 -6.82
C PRO A 254 3.38 12.37 -8.19
N VAL A 255 4.63 11.96 -8.49
CA VAL A 255 4.93 11.28 -9.75
C VAL A 255 4.35 9.87 -9.79
N LEU A 256 4.41 9.12 -8.67
CA LEU A 256 3.73 7.83 -8.52
C LEU A 256 2.22 8.00 -8.75
N THR A 257 1.60 8.99 -8.11
CA THR A 257 0.18 9.29 -8.29
C THR A 257 -0.15 9.59 -9.74
N ALA A 258 0.68 10.38 -10.42
CA ALA A 258 0.46 10.74 -11.82
C ALA A 258 0.55 9.50 -12.74
N VAL A 259 1.58 8.66 -12.60
CA VAL A 259 1.73 7.48 -13.47
C VAL A 259 0.61 6.46 -13.27
N LEU A 260 0.16 6.26 -12.05
CA LEU A 260 -0.97 5.36 -11.75
C LEU A 260 -2.30 5.96 -12.26
N ALA A 261 -2.47 7.29 -12.21
CA ALA A 261 -3.62 7.95 -12.80
C ALA A 261 -3.66 7.78 -14.32
N LEU A 262 -2.52 7.93 -15.02
CA LEU A 262 -2.42 7.69 -16.45
C LEU A 262 -2.75 6.23 -16.79
N LEU A 263 -2.27 5.26 -16.01
CA LEU A 263 -2.62 3.85 -16.19
C LEU A 263 -4.12 3.60 -15.95
N SER A 264 -4.72 4.27 -14.96
CA SER A 264 -6.16 4.21 -14.73
C SER A 264 -6.94 4.73 -15.93
N MET A 265 -6.51 5.84 -16.53
CA MET A 265 -7.16 6.41 -17.71
C MET A 265 -7.07 5.46 -18.91
N ASP A 266 -5.92 4.82 -19.15
CA ASP A 266 -5.78 3.79 -20.20
C ASP A 266 -6.75 2.63 -19.96
N ARG A 267 -6.96 2.20 -18.72
CA ARG A 267 -7.84 1.08 -18.39
C ARG A 267 -9.33 1.42 -18.35
N TYR A 268 -9.71 2.61 -17.91
CA TYR A 268 -11.11 2.98 -17.69
C TYR A 268 -11.71 3.81 -18.81
N VAL A 269 -10.92 4.72 -19.37
CA VAL A 269 -11.40 5.68 -20.36
C VAL A 269 -10.96 5.30 -21.77
N GLY A 270 -10.02 4.34 -21.89
CA GLY A 270 -9.50 3.88 -23.18
C GLY A 270 -8.53 4.89 -23.81
N THR A 271 -7.83 5.68 -23.00
CA THR A 271 -6.68 6.46 -23.48
C THR A 271 -5.51 5.53 -23.83
N ASN A 272 -4.50 6.04 -24.49
CA ASN A 272 -3.40 5.23 -25.02
C ASN A 272 -2.04 5.84 -24.64
N PHE A 273 -1.86 6.23 -23.38
CA PHE A 273 -0.58 6.79 -22.92
C PHE A 273 0.56 5.76 -23.03
N PHE A 274 0.26 4.49 -22.80
CA PHE A 274 1.26 3.43 -22.70
C PHE A 274 1.13 2.35 -23.80
N THR A 275 0.17 2.48 -24.73
CA THR A 275 -0.06 1.50 -25.80
C THR A 275 0.59 1.98 -27.10
N ALA A 276 1.64 1.27 -27.54
CA ALA A 276 2.46 1.65 -28.69
C ALA A 276 1.68 1.76 -30.02
N ASP A 277 0.74 0.84 -30.24
CA ASP A 277 -0.05 0.76 -31.52
C ASP A 277 -0.91 2.00 -31.76
N PHE A 278 -1.17 2.81 -30.73
CA PHE A 278 -1.97 4.02 -30.81
C PHE A 278 -1.18 5.29 -30.49
N GLY A 279 0.15 5.23 -30.63
CA GLY A 279 1.02 6.39 -30.44
C GLY A 279 1.48 6.63 -28.99
N GLY A 280 1.11 5.75 -28.05
CA GLY A 280 1.63 5.77 -26.68
C GLY A 280 3.01 5.14 -26.57
N ASN A 281 3.57 5.19 -25.37
CA ASN A 281 4.91 4.65 -25.13
C ASN A 281 5.01 4.02 -23.72
N ALA A 282 5.16 2.69 -23.68
CA ALA A 282 5.35 1.95 -22.42
C ALA A 282 6.61 2.41 -21.64
N MET A 283 7.65 2.89 -22.32
CA MET A 283 8.84 3.44 -21.66
C MET A 283 8.54 4.70 -20.86
N MET A 284 7.48 5.45 -21.20
CA MET A 284 7.04 6.57 -20.37
C MET A 284 6.58 6.09 -18.99
N TYR A 285 5.86 4.97 -18.92
CA TYR A 285 5.51 4.36 -17.64
C TYR A 285 6.76 3.99 -16.84
N VAL A 286 7.70 3.27 -17.47
CA VAL A 286 8.93 2.81 -16.83
C VAL A 286 9.73 4.00 -16.26
N ASN A 287 9.88 5.05 -17.04
CA ASN A 287 10.61 6.25 -16.60
C ASN A 287 9.92 6.94 -15.42
N LEU A 288 8.59 7.14 -15.50
CA LEU A 288 7.83 7.79 -14.45
C LEU A 288 7.79 6.98 -13.15
N ILE A 289 7.56 5.66 -13.25
CA ILE A 289 7.51 4.82 -12.06
C ILE A 289 8.87 4.79 -11.34
N TRP A 290 9.98 4.84 -12.07
CA TRP A 290 11.32 4.82 -11.47
C TRP A 290 11.81 6.20 -11.01
N ILE A 291 11.22 7.31 -11.48
CA ILE A 291 11.41 8.63 -10.85
C ILE A 291 10.91 8.61 -9.40
N TRP A 292 9.88 7.82 -9.11
CA TRP A 292 9.47 7.52 -7.75
C TRP A 292 10.25 6.35 -7.15
N GLY A 293 10.44 5.25 -7.89
CA GLY A 293 10.89 3.97 -7.34
C GLY A 293 12.31 3.99 -6.78
N HIS A 294 13.22 4.79 -7.34
CA HIS A 294 14.55 4.95 -6.76
C HIS A 294 14.55 5.84 -5.50
N PRO A 295 13.89 7.02 -5.47
CA PRO A 295 13.69 7.75 -4.21
C PRO A 295 13.04 6.91 -3.11
N GLU A 296 12.13 5.99 -3.44
CA GLU A 296 11.51 5.09 -2.47
C GLU A 296 12.53 4.26 -1.69
N VAL A 297 13.54 3.70 -2.36
CA VAL A 297 14.57 2.93 -1.66
C VAL A 297 15.41 3.81 -0.74
N TYR A 298 15.66 5.06 -1.10
CA TYR A 298 16.31 6.01 -0.21
C TYR A 298 15.42 6.43 0.97
N ILE A 299 14.12 6.59 0.75
CA ILE A 299 13.15 6.84 1.81
C ILE A 299 13.25 5.74 2.88
N LEU A 300 13.29 4.48 2.46
CA LEU A 300 13.41 3.33 3.37
C LEU A 300 14.77 3.29 4.07
N ILE A 301 15.87 3.40 3.31
CA ILE A 301 17.22 3.28 3.85
C ILE A 301 17.53 4.42 4.83
N LEU A 302 17.27 5.67 4.45
CA LEU A 302 17.57 6.83 5.31
C LEU A 302 16.85 6.76 6.65
N SER A 303 15.61 6.27 6.65
CA SER A 303 14.82 6.14 7.87
C SER A 303 15.27 5.00 8.78
N LEU A 304 15.95 3.98 8.25
CA LEU A 304 16.31 2.76 8.99
C LEU A 304 17.81 2.68 9.34
N ILE A 305 18.69 3.37 8.62
CA ILE A 305 20.15 3.21 8.76
C ILE A 305 20.68 3.64 10.15
N HIS A 306 19.91 4.38 10.92
CA HIS A 306 20.32 4.90 12.24
C HIS A 306 19.44 4.36 13.40
N ILE A 307 18.68 3.30 13.14
CA ILE A 307 17.97 2.52 14.14
C ILE A 307 18.79 1.29 14.47
#